data_84979a65dd667429fbf698ac2f7d1d59
#
_entry.id   84979a65dd667429fbf698ac2f7d1d59
#
_cell.length_a   1.000
_cell.length_b   1.000
_cell.length_c   1.000
_cell.angle_alpha   90.00
_cell.angle_beta   90.00
_cell.angle_gamma   90.00
#
_symmetry.space_group_name_H-M   'P 1'
#
loop_
_entity.id
_entity.type
_entity.pdbx_description
1 polymer ?
#
loop_
_entity_poly.entity_id
_entity_poly.type
_entity_poly.pdbx_seq_one_letter_code
_entity_poly.pdbx_strand_id
1 'polypeptide(L)'
;KLPEGLSAKDLALSLVKELGAENLAGKLLSLTGDTLDDMELSEKMVLCGVLEKAGATAVTVEKEAEEKTDVVFDVAQTKELTALPGGYKEFAALEELPVTDVKSVFIGGTTGGNLKDLETVSSMLKGRKIAYGLRLVVAPSDADTYIKAATAGYITDILEAGGIVINHCGNPEVQGRIGKTEVMVSNDLENK
;
A
#
# COMPACT_ATOMS: atom_id res chain seq x y z
N LYS A 1 -18.77 -3.28 2.57
CA LYS A 1 -17.62 -4.14 2.91
C LYS A 1 -16.77 -4.35 1.67
N LEU A 2 -15.45 -4.24 1.79
CA LEU A 2 -14.53 -4.49 0.68
C LEU A 2 -14.72 -5.89 0.10
N PRO A 3 -14.61 -6.07 -1.23
CA PRO A 3 -14.56 -7.37 -1.86
C PRO A 3 -13.42 -8.23 -1.30
N GLU A 4 -13.59 -9.55 -1.33
CA GLU A 4 -12.59 -10.49 -0.83
C GLU A 4 -11.27 -10.36 -1.60
N GLY A 5 -10.15 -10.35 -0.88
CA GLY A 5 -8.81 -10.19 -1.45
C GLY A 5 -8.35 -8.75 -1.61
N LEU A 6 -9.24 -7.76 -1.54
CA LEU A 6 -8.89 -6.35 -1.66
C LEU A 6 -8.58 -5.70 -0.30
N SER A 7 -7.71 -4.71 -0.34
CA SER A 7 -7.22 -3.98 0.83
C SER A 7 -7.67 -2.51 0.84
N ALA A 8 -7.44 -1.83 1.95
CA ALA A 8 -7.67 -0.39 2.04
C ALA A 8 -6.87 0.41 1.00
N LYS A 9 -5.73 -0.12 0.56
CA LYS A 9 -4.91 0.48 -0.50
C LYS A 9 -5.61 0.40 -1.86
N ASP A 10 -6.21 -0.74 -2.19
CA ASP A 10 -6.96 -0.91 -3.45
C ASP A 10 -8.16 0.03 -3.50
N LEU A 11 -8.86 0.19 -2.36
CA LEU A 11 -9.92 1.18 -2.22
C LEU A 11 -9.39 2.60 -2.45
N ALA A 12 -8.26 2.95 -1.82
CA ALA A 12 -7.67 4.27 -1.96
C ALA A 12 -7.27 4.57 -3.43
N LEU A 13 -6.62 3.62 -4.10
CA LEU A 13 -6.24 3.77 -5.51
C LEU A 13 -7.46 3.88 -6.42
N SER A 14 -8.52 3.12 -6.14
CA SER A 14 -9.78 3.21 -6.88
C SER A 14 -10.45 4.57 -6.68
N LEU A 15 -10.42 5.12 -5.47
CA LEU A 15 -10.90 6.48 -5.18
C LEU A 15 -10.08 7.54 -5.91
N VAL A 16 -8.74 7.44 -5.88
CA VAL A 16 -7.87 8.38 -6.61
C VAL A 16 -8.15 8.34 -8.11
N LYS A 17 -8.35 7.14 -8.67
CA LYS A 17 -8.68 6.97 -10.08
C LYS A 17 -10.02 7.59 -10.44
N GLU A 18 -11.04 7.42 -9.59
CA GLU A 18 -12.39 7.98 -9.80
C GLU A 18 -12.42 9.50 -9.66
N LEU A 19 -11.76 10.02 -8.62
CA LEU A 19 -11.76 11.45 -8.32
C LEU A 19 -10.82 12.25 -9.23
N GLY A 20 -9.74 11.62 -9.71
CA GLY A 20 -8.64 12.28 -10.42
C GLY A 20 -7.68 12.99 -9.46
N ALA A 21 -6.39 12.69 -9.53
CA ALA A 21 -5.37 13.28 -8.65
C ALA A 21 -5.32 14.81 -8.76
N GLU A 22 -5.56 15.36 -9.95
CA GLU A 22 -5.63 16.80 -10.20
C GLU A 22 -6.79 17.48 -9.46
N ASN A 23 -7.88 16.76 -9.24
CA ASN A 23 -9.04 17.27 -8.51
C ASN A 23 -8.86 17.18 -6.99
N LEU A 24 -7.93 16.37 -6.51
CA LEU A 24 -7.58 16.24 -5.09
C LEU A 24 -6.65 17.36 -4.62
N ALA A 25 -5.90 17.95 -5.54
CA ALA A 25 -4.88 18.94 -5.21
C ALA A 25 -5.45 20.12 -4.42
N GLY A 26 -4.91 20.34 -3.22
CA GLY A 26 -5.30 21.45 -2.34
C GLY A 26 -6.63 21.28 -1.62
N LYS A 27 -7.31 20.13 -1.73
CA LYS A 27 -8.59 19.89 -1.08
C LYS A 27 -8.45 19.21 0.27
N LEU A 28 -9.44 19.44 1.13
CA LEU A 28 -9.71 18.67 2.34
C LEU A 28 -10.76 17.62 1.98
N LEU A 29 -10.51 16.38 2.35
CA LEU A 29 -11.43 15.28 2.13
C LEU A 29 -12.00 14.81 3.46
N SER A 30 -13.30 14.68 3.56
CA SER A 30 -13.98 14.01 4.66
C SER A 30 -14.60 12.73 4.14
N LEU A 31 -14.17 11.60 4.68
CA LEU A 31 -14.61 10.26 4.30
C LEU A 31 -15.59 9.73 5.34
N THR A 32 -16.72 9.23 4.88
CA THR A 32 -17.76 8.62 5.73
C THR A 32 -18.30 7.36 5.10
N GLY A 33 -18.91 6.50 5.88
CA GLY A 33 -19.66 5.33 5.42
C GLY A 33 -19.34 4.05 6.19
N ASP A 34 -20.29 3.13 6.18
CA ASP A 34 -20.28 1.88 6.97
C ASP A 34 -19.02 1.03 6.76
N THR A 35 -18.45 1.05 5.54
CA THR A 35 -17.21 0.31 5.26
C THR A 35 -16.03 0.84 6.07
N LEU A 36 -15.99 2.14 6.33
CA LEU A 36 -14.94 2.76 7.13
C LEU A 36 -15.11 2.43 8.61
N ASP A 37 -16.33 2.27 9.10
CA ASP A 37 -16.59 1.91 10.50
C ASP A 37 -16.03 0.51 10.82
N ASP A 38 -16.10 -0.41 9.87
CA ASP A 38 -15.59 -1.78 9.98
C ASP A 38 -14.04 -1.88 9.82
N MET A 39 -13.39 -0.83 9.31
CA MET A 39 -11.92 -0.84 9.10
C MET A 39 -11.16 -0.64 10.40
N GLU A 40 -10.02 -1.33 10.52
CA GLU A 40 -9.05 -1.08 11.56
C GLU A 40 -8.37 0.30 11.40
N LEU A 41 -7.83 0.83 12.49
CA LEU A 41 -7.13 2.12 12.45
C LEU A 41 -5.98 2.14 11.43
N SER A 42 -5.21 1.06 11.36
CA SER A 42 -4.12 0.91 10.39
C SER A 42 -4.60 1.00 8.93
N GLU A 43 -5.74 0.42 8.62
CA GLU A 43 -6.35 0.47 7.30
C GLU A 43 -6.85 1.89 6.97
N LYS A 44 -7.46 2.58 7.93
CA LYS A 44 -7.86 3.98 7.78
C LYS A 44 -6.65 4.89 7.55
N MET A 45 -5.55 4.66 8.26
CA MET A 45 -4.30 5.41 8.05
C MET A 45 -3.72 5.20 6.66
N VAL A 46 -3.74 3.96 6.14
CA VAL A 46 -3.31 3.66 4.77
C VAL A 46 -4.20 4.41 3.76
N LEU A 47 -5.51 4.35 3.92
CA LEU A 47 -6.47 5.03 3.05
C LEU A 47 -6.22 6.54 3.01
N CYS A 48 -6.12 7.18 4.17
CA CYS A 48 -5.84 8.61 4.28
C CYS A 48 -4.48 8.97 3.67
N GLY A 49 -3.43 8.22 4.01
CA GLY A 49 -2.07 8.48 3.54
C GLY A 49 -1.93 8.37 2.02
N VAL A 50 -2.65 7.44 1.38
CA VAL A 50 -2.67 7.33 -0.09
C VAL A 50 -3.34 8.56 -0.72
N LEU A 51 -4.48 8.99 -0.19
CA LEU A 51 -5.21 10.15 -0.71
C LEU A 51 -4.43 11.47 -0.51
N GLU A 52 -3.73 11.63 0.61
CA GLU A 52 -2.83 12.76 0.84
C GLU A 52 -1.66 12.76 -0.16
N LYS A 53 -1.02 11.60 -0.37
CA LYS A 53 0.04 11.46 -1.37
C LYS A 53 -0.45 11.70 -2.80
N ALA A 54 -1.71 11.40 -3.08
CA ALA A 54 -2.33 11.70 -4.37
C ALA A 54 -2.64 13.20 -4.57
N GLY A 55 -2.47 14.03 -3.53
CA GLY A 55 -2.58 15.48 -3.64
C GLY A 55 -3.54 16.14 -2.67
N ALA A 56 -4.33 15.41 -1.89
CA ALA A 56 -5.20 15.99 -0.87
C ALA A 56 -4.36 16.70 0.21
N THR A 57 -4.83 17.86 0.66
CA THR A 57 -4.15 18.62 1.74
C THR A 57 -4.32 17.94 3.09
N ALA A 58 -5.48 17.39 3.36
CA ALA A 58 -5.76 16.56 4.52
C ALA A 58 -6.94 15.65 4.24
N VAL A 59 -6.98 14.51 4.94
CA VAL A 59 -8.06 13.53 4.87
C VAL A 59 -8.52 13.20 6.28
N THR A 60 -9.83 13.30 6.52
CA THR A 60 -10.46 12.91 7.78
C THR A 60 -11.40 11.74 7.55
N VAL A 61 -11.59 10.91 8.57
CA VAL A 61 -12.60 9.85 8.60
C VAL A 61 -13.59 10.20 9.68
N GLU A 62 -14.85 10.40 9.29
CA GLU A 62 -15.92 10.84 10.18
C GLU A 62 -17.03 9.80 10.25
N LYS A 63 -17.76 9.78 11.37
CA LYS A 63 -18.84 8.82 11.58
C LYS A 63 -20.13 9.19 10.82
N GLU A 64 -20.35 10.48 10.67
CA GLU A 64 -21.55 11.00 10.03
C GLU A 64 -21.15 11.91 8.88
N ALA A 65 -21.86 11.78 7.75
CA ALA A 65 -21.67 12.68 6.64
C ALA A 65 -22.21 14.07 7.00
N GLU A 66 -21.52 15.11 6.56
CA GLU A 66 -22.08 16.45 6.55
C GLU A 66 -23.36 16.46 5.67
N GLU A 67 -24.20 17.49 5.85
CA GLU A 67 -25.51 17.60 5.14
C GLU A 67 -25.40 17.48 3.62
N LYS A 68 -24.20 17.71 3.07
CA LYS A 68 -23.94 17.65 1.63
C LYS A 68 -22.76 16.71 1.32
N THR A 69 -23.07 15.60 0.71
CA THR A 69 -22.07 14.68 0.15
C THR A 69 -21.82 15.01 -1.32
N ASP A 70 -20.60 15.33 -1.68
CA ASP A 70 -20.24 15.71 -3.04
C ASP A 70 -20.08 14.49 -3.97
N VAL A 71 -19.54 13.39 -3.46
CA VAL A 71 -19.29 12.16 -4.22
C VAL A 71 -19.67 10.93 -3.40
N VAL A 72 -20.37 9.99 -4.03
CA VAL A 72 -20.66 8.67 -3.47
C VAL A 72 -19.89 7.62 -4.28
N PHE A 73 -19.05 6.85 -3.59
CA PHE A 73 -18.30 5.76 -4.20
C PHE A 73 -18.84 4.41 -3.74
N ASP A 74 -19.20 3.56 -4.70
CA ASP A 74 -19.60 2.19 -4.40
C ASP A 74 -18.36 1.32 -4.20
N VAL A 75 -18.13 0.91 -2.97
CA VAL A 75 -16.97 0.08 -2.56
C VAL A 75 -16.91 -1.26 -3.32
N ALA A 76 -18.04 -1.76 -3.82
CA ALA A 76 -18.06 -2.97 -4.66
C ALA A 76 -17.34 -2.77 -6.01
N GLN A 77 -17.12 -1.53 -6.42
CA GLN A 77 -16.35 -1.20 -7.65
C GLN A 77 -14.85 -1.11 -7.44
N THR A 78 -14.36 -1.33 -6.21
CA THR A 78 -12.92 -1.39 -5.93
C THR A 78 -12.24 -2.46 -6.79
N LYS A 79 -11.09 -2.11 -7.39
CA LYS A 79 -10.31 -2.98 -8.27
C LYS A 79 -8.88 -3.10 -7.78
N GLU A 80 -8.23 -4.20 -8.12
CA GLU A 80 -6.77 -4.31 -8.00
C GLU A 80 -6.10 -3.38 -9.00
N LEU A 81 -5.49 -2.33 -8.48
CA LEU A 81 -4.82 -1.33 -9.28
C LEU A 81 -3.36 -1.16 -8.86
N THR A 82 -2.52 -0.94 -9.85
CA THR A 82 -1.12 -0.54 -9.66
C THR A 82 -0.95 0.90 -10.14
N ALA A 83 -0.39 1.75 -9.29
CA ALA A 83 0.04 3.07 -9.71
C ALA A 83 1.35 2.94 -10.50
N LEU A 84 1.41 3.53 -11.67
CA LEU A 84 2.59 3.53 -12.54
C LEU A 84 3.57 4.65 -12.13
N PRO A 85 4.85 4.55 -12.54
CA PRO A 85 5.81 5.63 -12.31
C PRO A 85 5.33 6.98 -12.84
N GLY A 86 5.57 8.05 -12.09
CA GLY A 86 5.09 9.40 -12.46
C GLY A 86 3.98 9.94 -11.58
N GLY A 87 3.74 9.29 -10.45
CA GLY A 87 2.72 9.68 -9.47
C GLY A 87 1.35 9.08 -9.79
N TYR A 88 0.33 9.54 -9.10
CA TYR A 88 -1.04 9.02 -9.19
C TYR A 88 -1.82 9.46 -10.44
N LYS A 89 -1.15 9.63 -11.57
CA LYS A 89 -1.78 10.05 -12.83
C LYS A 89 -2.20 8.87 -13.69
N GLU A 90 -1.46 7.78 -13.59
CA GLU A 90 -1.67 6.60 -14.41
C GLU A 90 -1.80 5.35 -13.51
N PHE A 91 -2.81 4.56 -13.81
CA PHE A 91 -3.11 3.31 -13.13
C PHE A 91 -3.33 2.22 -14.16
N ALA A 92 -2.81 1.03 -13.87
CA ALA A 92 -3.10 -0.16 -14.64
C ALA A 92 -3.67 -1.25 -13.72
N ALA A 93 -4.55 -2.07 -14.25
CA ALA A 93 -4.88 -3.32 -13.60
C ALA A 93 -3.68 -4.27 -13.68
N LEU A 94 -3.49 -5.10 -12.67
CA LEU A 94 -2.35 -6.02 -12.63
C LEU A 94 -2.27 -6.90 -13.89
N GLU A 95 -3.43 -7.30 -14.41
CA GLU A 95 -3.56 -8.13 -15.62
C GLU A 95 -3.15 -7.42 -16.92
N GLU A 96 -3.19 -6.08 -16.92
CA GLU A 96 -2.85 -5.24 -18.08
C GLU A 96 -1.34 -4.91 -18.14
N LEU A 97 -0.61 -5.19 -17.05
CA LEU A 97 0.82 -4.92 -17.01
C LEU A 97 1.60 -5.87 -17.91
N PRO A 98 2.58 -5.34 -18.67
CA PRO A 98 3.44 -6.19 -19.45
C PRO A 98 4.28 -7.11 -18.54
N VAL A 99 4.59 -8.31 -19.01
CA VAL A 99 5.54 -9.19 -18.33
C VAL A 99 6.86 -8.45 -18.16
N THR A 100 7.23 -8.19 -16.91
CA THR A 100 8.38 -7.34 -16.56
C THR A 100 9.34 -8.09 -15.66
N ASP A 101 10.62 -7.97 -15.93
CA ASP A 101 11.68 -8.56 -15.10
C ASP A 101 11.89 -7.71 -13.84
N VAL A 102 11.18 -8.05 -12.77
CA VAL A 102 11.27 -7.38 -11.47
C VAL A 102 12.56 -7.80 -10.78
N LYS A 103 13.40 -6.83 -10.39
CA LYS A 103 14.66 -7.06 -9.68
C LYS A 103 14.59 -6.75 -8.19
N SER A 104 13.63 -5.97 -7.76
CA SER A 104 13.46 -5.60 -6.36
C SER A 104 12.00 -5.52 -5.97
N VAL A 105 11.69 -5.98 -4.76
CA VAL A 105 10.40 -5.81 -4.11
C VAL A 105 10.64 -5.11 -2.78
N PHE A 106 9.90 -4.05 -2.52
CA PHE A 106 9.92 -3.34 -1.26
C PHE A 106 8.54 -3.37 -0.60
N ILE A 107 8.50 -3.84 0.65
CA ILE A 107 7.30 -3.86 1.49
C ILE A 107 7.55 -2.98 2.70
N GLY A 108 6.86 -1.86 2.77
CA GLY A 108 7.11 -0.89 3.84
C GLY A 108 6.72 0.53 3.45
N GLY A 109 7.47 1.50 3.95
CA GLY A 109 7.25 2.91 3.68
C GLY A 109 6.17 3.53 4.56
N THR A 110 5.61 4.64 4.10
CA THR A 110 4.63 5.42 4.87
C THR A 110 3.20 4.85 4.80
N THR A 111 2.92 4.02 3.81
CA THR A 111 1.59 3.42 3.58
C THR A 111 1.60 1.90 3.54
N GLY A 112 2.74 1.27 3.86
CA GLY A 112 2.90 -0.18 3.86
C GLY A 112 3.67 -0.68 5.09
N GLY A 113 3.89 -2.00 5.14
CA GLY A 113 4.63 -2.65 6.23
C GLY A 113 3.83 -2.80 7.53
N ASN A 114 2.52 -2.67 7.51
CA ASN A 114 1.68 -2.96 8.66
C ASN A 114 1.67 -4.47 8.99
N LEU A 115 1.13 -4.84 10.14
CA LEU A 115 1.16 -6.23 10.60
C LEU A 115 0.51 -7.21 9.62
N LYS A 116 -0.59 -6.80 8.97
CA LYS A 116 -1.31 -7.60 7.98
C LYS A 116 -0.51 -7.80 6.69
N ASP A 117 0.24 -6.77 6.27
CA ASP A 117 1.18 -6.89 5.14
C ASP A 117 2.25 -7.95 5.45
N LEU A 118 2.84 -7.89 6.66
CA LEU A 118 3.88 -8.84 7.08
C LEU A 118 3.36 -10.26 7.23
N GLU A 119 2.15 -10.44 7.73
CA GLU A 119 1.45 -11.73 7.78
C GLU A 119 1.24 -12.29 6.38
N THR A 120 0.78 -11.46 5.46
CA THR A 120 0.55 -11.85 4.05
C THR A 120 1.86 -12.29 3.40
N VAL A 121 2.91 -11.48 3.51
CA VAL A 121 4.24 -11.80 2.97
C VAL A 121 4.80 -13.10 3.59
N SER A 122 4.71 -13.25 4.90
CA SER A 122 5.12 -14.48 5.60
C SER A 122 4.38 -15.69 5.07
N SER A 123 3.04 -15.62 4.97
CA SER A 123 2.22 -16.72 4.48
C SER A 123 2.58 -17.15 3.05
N MET A 124 2.90 -16.20 2.19
CA MET A 124 3.32 -16.44 0.81
C MET A 124 4.72 -17.08 0.71
N LEU A 125 5.61 -16.72 1.63
CA LEU A 125 7.02 -17.12 1.60
C LEU A 125 7.34 -18.36 2.43
N LYS A 126 6.48 -18.72 3.36
CA LYS A 126 6.71 -19.83 4.28
C LYS A 126 7.09 -21.12 3.57
N GLY A 127 8.26 -21.67 3.91
CA GLY A 127 8.79 -22.87 3.26
C GLY A 127 9.28 -22.68 1.83
N ARG A 128 9.37 -21.45 1.33
CA ARG A 128 9.82 -21.11 -0.01
C ARG A 128 11.10 -20.29 0.03
N LYS A 129 11.73 -20.12 -1.11
CA LYS A 129 12.85 -19.19 -1.32
C LYS A 129 12.47 -18.16 -2.35
N ILE A 130 12.92 -16.93 -2.16
CA ILE A 130 12.81 -15.89 -3.19
C ILE A 130 13.63 -16.29 -4.42
N ALA A 131 13.19 -15.85 -5.60
CA ALA A 131 13.84 -16.18 -6.84
C ALA A 131 15.28 -15.65 -6.87
N TYR A 132 16.19 -16.38 -7.49
CA TYR A 132 17.57 -15.94 -7.67
C TYR A 132 17.62 -14.62 -8.46
N GLY A 133 18.38 -13.66 -7.96
CA GLY A 133 18.49 -12.33 -8.57
C GLY A 133 17.39 -11.34 -8.19
N LEU A 134 16.35 -11.77 -7.46
CA LEU A 134 15.34 -10.90 -6.88
C LEU A 134 15.75 -10.48 -5.46
N ARG A 135 15.63 -9.21 -5.15
CA ARG A 135 15.83 -8.67 -3.81
C ARG A 135 14.50 -8.30 -3.18
N LEU A 136 14.17 -8.90 -2.04
CA LEU A 136 13.05 -8.52 -1.21
C LEU A 136 13.54 -7.77 0.02
N VAL A 137 13.05 -6.55 0.22
CA VAL A 137 13.31 -5.74 1.41
C VAL A 137 11.98 -5.44 2.10
N VAL A 138 11.92 -5.72 3.39
CA VAL A 138 10.73 -5.52 4.22
C VAL A 138 11.07 -4.56 5.36
N ALA A 139 10.29 -3.49 5.48
CA ALA A 139 10.38 -2.50 6.55
C ALA A 139 9.05 -2.46 7.31
N PRO A 140 8.97 -3.00 8.54
CA PRO A 140 7.78 -2.84 9.38
C PRO A 140 7.42 -1.37 9.58
N SER A 141 6.13 -1.04 9.66
CA SER A 141 5.65 0.34 9.76
C SER A 141 6.15 1.09 10.99
N ASP A 142 6.40 0.37 12.07
CA ASP A 142 6.86 0.91 13.36
C ASP A 142 7.47 -0.20 14.23
N ALA A 143 8.01 0.19 15.40
CA ALA A 143 8.67 -0.73 16.32
C ALA A 143 7.70 -1.75 16.95
N ASP A 144 6.46 -1.37 17.24
CA ASP A 144 5.45 -2.25 17.83
C ASP A 144 5.05 -3.34 16.81
N THR A 145 4.82 -2.94 15.57
CA THR A 145 4.58 -3.85 14.44
C THR A 145 5.74 -4.82 14.25
N TYR A 146 7.00 -4.32 14.34
CA TYR A 146 8.19 -5.17 14.24
C TYR A 146 8.19 -6.24 15.35
N ILE A 147 7.94 -5.84 16.59
CA ILE A 147 7.93 -6.77 17.74
C ILE A 147 6.81 -7.81 17.59
N LYS A 148 5.60 -7.38 17.22
CA LYS A 148 4.47 -8.29 16.99
C LYS A 148 4.75 -9.28 15.87
N ALA A 149 5.28 -8.82 14.74
CA ALA A 149 5.63 -9.68 13.61
C ALA A 149 6.75 -10.67 13.96
N ALA A 150 7.75 -10.25 14.74
CA ALA A 150 8.81 -11.13 15.22
C ALA A 150 8.26 -12.20 16.17
N THR A 151 7.38 -11.81 17.09
CA THR A 151 6.74 -12.73 18.04
C THR A 151 5.84 -13.75 17.33
N ALA A 152 5.14 -13.33 16.27
CA ALA A 152 4.30 -14.21 15.46
C ALA A 152 5.09 -15.11 14.50
N GLY A 153 6.42 -14.91 14.36
CA GLY A 153 7.27 -15.68 13.46
C GLY A 153 7.35 -15.17 12.04
N TYR A 154 6.64 -14.10 11.69
CA TYR A 154 6.61 -13.56 10.32
C TYR A 154 7.99 -13.10 9.86
N ILE A 155 8.75 -12.45 10.74
CA ILE A 155 10.12 -12.02 10.45
C ILE A 155 11.02 -13.21 10.13
N THR A 156 10.87 -14.31 10.88
CA THR A 156 11.64 -15.53 10.66
C THR A 156 11.34 -16.13 9.29
N ASP A 157 10.07 -16.29 8.92
CA ASP A 157 9.66 -16.82 7.61
C ASP A 157 10.25 -16.00 6.46
N ILE A 158 10.23 -14.65 6.58
CA ILE A 158 10.79 -13.74 5.58
C ILE A 158 12.31 -13.91 5.44
N LEU A 159 13.03 -13.96 6.56
CA LEU A 159 14.48 -14.14 6.58
C LEU A 159 14.89 -15.53 6.05
N GLU A 160 14.17 -16.58 6.43
CA GLU A 160 14.39 -17.93 5.92
C GLU A 160 14.16 -18.01 4.41
N ALA A 161 13.22 -17.27 3.88
CA ALA A 161 13.01 -17.19 2.43
C ALA A 161 14.15 -16.48 1.69
N GLY A 162 15.01 -15.74 2.41
CA GLY A 162 16.12 -14.95 1.86
C GLY A 162 15.79 -13.47 1.69
N GLY A 163 14.70 -12.99 2.31
CA GLY A 163 14.36 -11.58 2.39
C GLY A 163 15.25 -10.83 3.37
N ILE A 164 15.28 -9.53 3.24
CA ILE A 164 16.01 -8.59 4.11
C ILE A 164 14.97 -7.84 4.93
N VAL A 165 15.06 -7.91 6.25
CA VAL A 165 14.21 -7.11 7.14
C VAL A 165 15.03 -5.99 7.73
N ILE A 166 14.52 -4.78 7.63
CA ILE A 166 15.17 -3.56 8.10
C ILE A 166 14.29 -2.86 9.13
N ASN A 167 14.84 -1.88 9.82
CA ASN A 167 14.05 -1.00 10.67
C ASN A 167 13.09 -0.15 9.84
N HIS A 168 12.07 0.41 10.50
CA HIS A 168 11.14 1.34 9.87
C HIS A 168 11.87 2.39 9.01
N CYS A 169 11.38 2.55 7.79
CA CYS A 169 11.92 3.50 6.83
C CYS A 169 10.79 4.03 5.95
N GLY A 170 10.64 5.35 5.96
CA GLY A 170 9.61 6.03 5.16
C GLY A 170 9.99 6.24 3.68
N ASN A 171 11.21 5.87 3.27
CA ASN A 171 11.65 6.10 1.90
C ASN A 171 12.28 4.85 1.27
N PRO A 172 11.64 4.24 0.27
CA PRO A 172 12.18 3.08 -0.44
C PRO A 172 13.48 3.39 -1.19
N GLU A 173 13.73 4.62 -1.61
CA GLU A 173 14.97 5.00 -2.31
C GLU A 173 16.23 4.82 -1.44
N VAL A 174 16.10 4.94 -0.14
CA VAL A 174 17.20 4.74 0.81
C VAL A 174 17.58 3.26 0.91
N GLN A 175 16.63 2.36 0.68
CA GLN A 175 16.77 0.93 0.97
C GLN A 175 17.03 0.08 -0.26
N GLY A 176 16.81 0.60 -1.42
CA GLY A 176 16.94 -0.16 -2.64
C GLY A 176 17.49 0.67 -3.78
N ARG A 177 18.81 0.81 -3.85
CA ARG A 177 19.39 1.26 -5.10
C ARG A 177 19.04 0.25 -6.17
N ILE A 178 18.05 0.60 -6.98
CA ILE A 178 17.79 -0.06 -8.24
C ILE A 178 18.68 0.58 -9.31
N GLY A 179 19.21 -0.21 -10.20
CA GLY A 179 19.87 0.30 -11.40
C GLY A 179 18.87 1.10 -12.25
N LYS A 180 19.37 2.01 -13.08
CA LYS A 180 18.53 2.89 -13.90
C LYS A 180 17.54 2.14 -14.82
N THR A 181 17.78 0.88 -15.08
CA THR A 181 16.98 0.02 -15.96
C THR A 181 16.26 -1.11 -15.22
N GLU A 182 16.37 -1.14 -13.89
CA GLU A 182 15.73 -2.18 -13.07
C GLU A 182 14.34 -1.73 -12.64
N VAL A 183 13.42 -2.69 -12.56
CA VAL A 183 12.07 -2.45 -12.07
C VAL A 183 11.95 -2.91 -10.62
N MET A 184 11.41 -2.04 -9.80
CA MET A 184 11.02 -2.33 -8.42
C MET A 184 9.50 -2.30 -8.31
N VAL A 185 8.96 -3.27 -7.57
CA VAL A 185 7.58 -3.28 -7.11
C VAL A 185 7.56 -2.90 -5.64
N SER A 186 6.66 -2.02 -5.26
CA SER A 186 6.53 -1.58 -3.87
C SER A 186 5.07 -1.50 -3.46
N ASN A 187 4.80 -1.77 -2.20
CA ASN A 187 3.53 -1.42 -1.59
C ASN A 187 3.54 -0.01 -0.97
N ASP A 188 4.64 0.73 -1.09
CA ASP A 188 4.67 2.17 -0.84
C ASP A 188 4.55 2.95 -2.16
N LEU A 189 3.93 4.09 -2.09
CA LEU A 189 3.52 4.87 -3.26
C LEU A 189 4.49 6.02 -3.60
N GLU A 190 5.66 6.05 -3.00
CA GLU A 190 6.71 7.03 -3.34
C GLU A 190 7.57 6.64 -4.55
N ASN A 191 7.09 5.74 -5.39
CA ASN A 191 7.77 5.39 -6.64
C ASN A 191 7.72 6.56 -7.63
N LYS A 192 8.86 7.21 -7.80
CA LYS A 192 9.07 8.27 -8.79
C LYS A 192 9.66 7.69 -10.07
#